data_a0732af11e852e4454ad3dc5b3b675d4
#
_entry.id   a0732af11e852e4454ad3dc5b3b675d4
#
_cell.length_a   1.000
_cell.length_b   1.000
_cell.length_c   1.000
_cell.angle_alpha   90.00
_cell.angle_beta   90.00
_cell.angle_gamma   90.00
#
_symmetry.space_group_name_H-M   'P 1'
#
loop_
_entity.id
_entity.type
_entity.pdbx_description
1 polymer ?
#
loop_
_entity_poly.entity_id
_entity_poly.type
_entity_poly.pdbx_seq_one_letter_code
_entity_poly.pdbx_strand_id
1 'polypeptide(L)'
;PLYQTLPLGNNKRNWKTCAVYSDDGGLTWQRGENIDEGATSGVSNEAQLAELPDGSILISARNQGGEYRKVAFSRDGGAHFEPYRLADELKTPACMASVLHYGPGLLLQTIPYGTERADGRLFVSADDGKSWQDILTIEPGEFAYSCLVKLGDGDVGCLYETRREGRFEIHFKRFPKRLVVR
;
A
#
# COMPACT_ATOMS: atom_id res chain seq x y z
N PRO A 1 -7.62 17.14 0.61
CA PRO A 1 -7.18 16.77 -0.74
C PRO A 1 -7.60 15.35 -1.13
N LEU A 2 -7.69 15.08 -2.42
CA LEU A 2 -7.91 13.74 -2.98
C LEU A 2 -6.65 13.32 -3.71
N TYR A 3 -6.27 12.04 -3.58
CA TYR A 3 -5.05 11.49 -4.15
C TYR A 3 -5.31 10.22 -4.93
N GLN A 4 -4.55 10.03 -6.00
CA GLN A 4 -4.52 8.79 -6.77
C GLN A 4 -3.11 8.55 -7.30
N THR A 5 -2.71 7.31 -7.48
CA THR A 5 -1.46 6.96 -8.15
C THR A 5 -1.68 6.72 -9.64
N LEU A 6 -0.69 7.04 -10.44
CA LEU A 6 -0.72 6.85 -11.88
C LEU A 6 0.55 6.10 -12.32
N PRO A 7 0.46 4.85 -12.74
CA PRO A 7 1.56 4.17 -13.38
C PRO A 7 1.73 4.70 -14.82
N LEU A 8 2.95 5.05 -15.18
CA LEU A 8 3.30 5.60 -16.49
C LEU A 8 4.29 4.70 -17.21
N GLY A 9 4.20 4.67 -18.52
CA GLY A 9 5.06 3.88 -19.39
C GLY A 9 4.29 2.81 -20.19
N ASN A 10 4.88 2.39 -21.30
CA ASN A 10 4.25 1.47 -22.26
C ASN A 10 4.76 0.02 -22.15
N ASN A 11 5.70 -0.26 -21.25
CA ASN A 11 6.17 -1.61 -20.96
C ASN A 11 6.63 -1.75 -19.50
N LYS A 12 6.69 -2.99 -19.01
CA LYS A 12 7.01 -3.32 -17.61
C LYS A 12 8.39 -2.85 -17.11
N ARG A 13 9.29 -2.47 -18.02
CA ARG A 13 10.65 -1.99 -17.66
C ARG A 13 10.72 -0.48 -17.45
N ASN A 14 9.74 0.26 -17.98
CA ASN A 14 9.75 1.72 -17.99
C ASN A 14 8.60 2.32 -17.17
N TRP A 15 7.92 1.53 -16.36
CA TRP A 15 6.87 2.04 -15.49
C TRP A 15 7.44 3.01 -14.46
N LYS A 16 6.70 4.06 -14.24
CA LYS A 16 6.93 5.06 -13.19
C LYS A 16 5.61 5.31 -12.48
N THR A 17 5.67 5.69 -11.23
CA THR A 17 4.50 6.17 -10.48
C THR A 17 4.62 7.66 -10.21
N CYS A 18 3.48 8.32 -10.16
CA CYS A 18 3.32 9.66 -9.60
C CYS A 18 2.01 9.70 -8.81
N ALA A 19 1.84 10.71 -7.98
CA ALA A 19 0.54 11.07 -7.45
C ALA A 19 -0.20 12.01 -8.42
N VAL A 20 -1.51 11.93 -8.44
CA VAL A 20 -2.39 13.00 -8.92
C VAL A 20 -3.25 13.43 -7.74
N TYR A 21 -3.43 14.72 -7.57
CA TYR A 21 -4.11 15.29 -6.42
C TYR A 21 -5.06 16.43 -6.80
N SER A 22 -6.04 16.66 -5.95
CA SER A 22 -7.05 17.68 -6.11
C SER A 22 -7.24 18.42 -4.78
N ASP A 23 -7.25 19.74 -4.81
CA ASP A 23 -7.48 20.61 -3.66
C ASP A 23 -8.89 21.21 -3.65
N ASP A 24 -9.71 20.92 -4.65
CA ASP A 24 -11.04 21.49 -4.87
C ASP A 24 -12.17 20.44 -4.87
N GLY A 25 -11.96 19.32 -4.17
CA GLY A 25 -12.95 18.26 -4.04
C GLY A 25 -13.10 17.39 -5.31
N GLY A 26 -12.08 17.36 -6.17
CA GLY A 26 -12.07 16.54 -7.38
C GLY A 26 -12.56 17.25 -8.64
N LEU A 27 -12.79 18.56 -8.58
CA LEU A 27 -13.19 19.35 -9.75
C LEU A 27 -12.03 19.54 -10.73
N THR A 28 -10.82 19.78 -10.21
CA THR A 28 -9.58 19.82 -10.98
C THR A 28 -8.53 18.90 -10.37
N TRP A 29 -7.63 18.39 -11.19
CA TRP A 29 -6.58 17.47 -10.78
C TRP A 29 -5.23 17.96 -11.26
N GLN A 30 -4.24 17.90 -10.39
CA GLN A 30 -2.85 18.17 -10.68
C GLN A 30 -2.04 16.87 -10.65
N ARG A 31 -1.00 16.83 -11.46
CA ARG A 31 -0.08 15.70 -11.51
C ARG A 31 1.23 16.09 -10.85
N GLY A 32 1.65 15.30 -9.86
CA GLY A 32 2.98 15.38 -9.27
C GLY A 32 4.08 14.86 -10.20
N GLU A 33 5.33 15.02 -9.80
CA GLU A 33 6.46 14.50 -10.52
C GLU A 33 6.54 12.96 -10.46
N ASN A 34 7.28 12.38 -11.41
CA ASN A 34 7.59 10.95 -11.35
C ASN A 34 8.48 10.68 -10.13
N ILE A 35 8.11 9.69 -9.35
CA ILE A 35 8.90 9.31 -8.18
C ILE A 35 10.17 8.60 -8.64
N ASP A 36 11.31 9.03 -8.11
CA ASP A 36 12.60 8.40 -8.36
C ASP A 36 12.62 7.00 -7.73
N GLU A 37 13.08 6.02 -8.50
CA GLU A 37 13.23 4.63 -8.02
C GLU A 37 14.34 4.49 -6.95
N GLY A 38 15.17 5.50 -6.76
CA GLY A 38 16.26 5.50 -5.78
C GLY A 38 17.27 4.40 -6.03
N ALA A 39 17.87 3.91 -4.97
CA ALA A 39 18.80 2.77 -5.00
C ALA A 39 18.09 1.40 -4.99
N THR A 40 16.76 1.36 -5.27
CA THR A 40 15.99 0.12 -5.25
C THR A 40 16.03 -0.61 -6.58
N SER A 41 15.98 -1.95 -6.55
CA SER A 41 15.83 -2.76 -7.75
C SER A 41 14.38 -2.73 -8.26
N GLY A 42 14.20 -3.02 -9.56
CA GLY A 42 12.86 -3.08 -10.19
C GLY A 42 12.24 -1.71 -10.41
N VAL A 43 11.02 -1.70 -10.91
CA VAL A 43 10.24 -0.49 -11.19
C VAL A 43 8.96 -0.47 -10.38
N SER A 44 8.51 0.72 -9.99
CA SER A 44 7.25 0.91 -9.28
C SER A 44 6.05 0.89 -10.23
N ASN A 45 4.93 0.35 -9.74
CA ASN A 45 3.63 0.48 -10.37
C ASN A 45 2.52 0.46 -9.31
N GLU A 46 1.41 -0.18 -9.51
CA GLU A 46 0.25 -0.28 -8.59
C GLU A 46 0.56 0.14 -7.15
N ALA A 47 0.15 1.34 -6.78
CA ALA A 47 0.47 1.93 -5.49
C ALA A 47 -0.75 2.49 -4.79
N GLN A 48 -0.68 2.62 -3.48
CA GLN A 48 -1.67 3.32 -2.68
C GLN A 48 -1.01 4.40 -1.83
N LEU A 49 -1.81 5.40 -1.49
CA LEU A 49 -1.41 6.56 -0.71
C LEU A 49 -2.12 6.56 0.65
N ALA A 50 -1.42 7.05 1.66
CA ALA A 50 -1.99 7.35 2.97
C ALA A 50 -1.53 8.73 3.41
N GLU A 51 -2.47 9.63 3.71
CA GLU A 51 -2.16 10.92 4.33
C GLU A 51 -1.90 10.70 5.82
N LEU A 52 -0.84 11.31 6.34
CA LEU A 52 -0.38 11.21 7.72
C LEU A 52 -0.87 12.39 8.56
N PRO A 53 -0.84 12.31 9.89
CA PRO A 53 -1.36 13.37 10.76
C PRO A 53 -0.68 14.72 10.60
N ASP A 54 0.57 14.75 10.16
CA ASP A 54 1.34 15.98 9.91
C ASP A 54 1.11 16.57 8.51
N GLY A 55 0.19 15.96 7.72
CA GLY A 55 -0.12 16.36 6.34
C GLY A 55 0.86 15.82 5.30
N SER A 56 1.89 15.08 5.71
CA SER A 56 2.73 14.35 4.76
C SER A 56 1.98 13.15 4.18
N ILE A 57 2.44 12.63 3.06
CA ILE A 57 1.81 11.53 2.34
C ILE A 57 2.80 10.39 2.20
N LEU A 58 2.40 9.20 2.67
CA LEU A 58 3.12 7.97 2.37
C LEU A 58 2.55 7.35 1.10
N ILE A 59 3.41 6.93 0.20
CA ILE A 59 3.09 6.04 -0.92
C ILE A 59 3.70 4.66 -0.69
N SER A 60 2.90 3.61 -0.85
CA SER A 60 3.34 2.22 -0.83
C SER A 60 3.10 1.60 -2.20
N ALA A 61 4.17 1.27 -2.91
CA ALA A 61 4.13 0.82 -4.29
C ALA A 61 4.57 -0.65 -4.45
N ARG A 62 3.92 -1.34 -5.39
CA ARG A 62 4.38 -2.63 -5.89
C ARG A 62 5.75 -2.48 -6.51
N ASN A 63 6.66 -3.38 -6.18
CA ASN A 63 7.97 -3.48 -6.77
C ASN A 63 7.96 -4.55 -7.86
N GLN A 64 7.93 -4.13 -9.12
CA GLN A 64 7.97 -5.06 -10.25
C GLN A 64 9.41 -5.48 -10.53
N GLY A 65 9.76 -6.68 -10.15
CA GLY A 65 11.11 -7.26 -10.28
C GLY A 65 11.94 -7.24 -9.00
N GLY A 66 11.32 -6.88 -7.86
CA GLY A 66 11.92 -6.97 -6.53
C GLY A 66 11.02 -7.71 -5.54
N GLU A 67 11.53 -7.96 -4.34
CA GLU A 67 10.91 -8.81 -3.32
C GLU A 67 10.40 -8.04 -2.09
N TYR A 68 10.45 -6.70 -2.09
CA TYR A 68 10.02 -5.85 -0.98
C TYR A 68 9.17 -4.70 -1.48
N ARG A 69 8.24 -4.22 -0.64
CA ARG A 69 7.48 -3.00 -0.95
C ARG A 69 8.42 -1.81 -1.09
N LYS A 70 8.09 -0.94 -2.02
CA LYS A 70 8.69 0.37 -2.15
C LYS A 70 7.83 1.39 -1.41
N VAL A 71 8.47 2.23 -0.60
CA VAL A 71 7.80 3.33 0.11
C VAL A 71 8.55 4.63 -0.13
N ALA A 72 7.80 5.73 -0.21
CA ALA A 72 8.33 7.09 -0.29
C ALA A 72 7.39 8.05 0.42
N PHE A 73 7.89 9.26 0.73
CA PHE A 73 7.12 10.29 1.41
C PHE A 73 7.11 11.59 0.62
N SER A 74 5.98 12.27 0.65
CA SER A 74 5.81 13.64 0.17
C SER A 74 5.49 14.57 1.35
N ARG A 75 6.06 15.78 1.32
CA ARG A 75 5.82 16.83 2.31
C ARG A 75 5.14 18.07 1.71
N ASP A 76 4.74 17.99 0.47
CA ASP A 76 4.19 19.12 -0.31
C ASP A 76 2.89 18.74 -1.04
N GLY A 77 2.09 17.89 -0.40
CA GLY A 77 0.76 17.54 -0.90
C GLY A 77 0.78 16.62 -2.13
N GLY A 78 1.88 15.87 -2.37
CA GLY A 78 1.98 14.90 -3.46
C GLY A 78 2.60 15.46 -4.75
N ALA A 79 3.07 16.72 -4.74
CA ALA A 79 3.76 17.30 -5.88
C ALA A 79 5.13 16.62 -6.12
N HIS A 80 5.88 16.41 -5.03
CA HIS A 80 7.17 15.72 -5.06
C HIS A 80 7.22 14.66 -3.97
N PHE A 81 7.92 13.55 -4.24
CA PHE A 81 8.22 12.50 -3.29
C PHE A 81 9.73 12.33 -3.15
N GLU A 82 10.17 11.98 -1.95
CA GLU A 82 11.49 11.45 -1.73
C GLU A 82 11.73 10.22 -2.64
N PRO A 83 12.97 9.87 -3.01
CA PRO A 83 13.25 8.65 -3.73
C PRO A 83 12.72 7.42 -2.97
N TYR A 84 12.27 6.39 -3.71
CA TYR A 84 11.83 5.15 -3.09
C TYR A 84 12.93 4.50 -2.26
N ARG A 85 12.54 3.95 -1.11
CA ARG A 85 13.30 2.97 -0.32
C ARG A 85 12.53 1.67 -0.23
N LEU A 86 13.23 0.58 0.06
CA LEU A 86 12.59 -0.69 0.40
C LEU A 86 12.11 -0.65 1.86
N ALA A 87 10.97 -1.27 2.12
CA ALA A 87 10.49 -1.56 3.46
C ALA A 87 10.87 -3.02 3.78
N ASP A 88 11.96 -3.20 4.53
CA ASP A 88 12.62 -4.50 4.71
C ASP A 88 11.74 -5.55 5.42
N GLU A 89 10.77 -5.09 6.21
CA GLU A 89 9.81 -5.96 6.90
C GLU A 89 8.70 -6.44 5.95
N LEU A 90 8.44 -5.71 4.86
CA LEU A 90 7.35 -5.97 3.93
C LEU A 90 7.83 -6.78 2.72
N LYS A 91 8.34 -8.00 3.00
CA LYS A 91 8.71 -8.94 1.93
C LYS A 91 7.47 -9.42 1.20
N THR A 92 7.42 -9.19 -0.12
CA THR A 92 6.23 -9.49 -0.93
C THR A 92 6.59 -9.72 -2.38
N PRO A 93 5.91 -10.63 -3.09
CA PRO A 93 6.06 -10.75 -4.53
C PRO A 93 5.55 -9.48 -5.23
N ALA A 94 5.79 -9.39 -6.52
CA ALA A 94 5.21 -8.34 -7.35
C ALA A 94 3.68 -8.41 -7.35
N CYS A 95 3.05 -7.78 -6.35
CA CYS A 95 1.60 -7.77 -6.13
C CYS A 95 1.14 -6.39 -5.64
N MET A 96 -0.08 -6.00 -5.98
CA MET A 96 -0.76 -4.87 -5.36
C MET A 96 -0.99 -5.17 -3.88
N ALA A 97 -1.02 -4.14 -3.06
CA ALA A 97 -1.22 -4.22 -1.62
C ALA A 97 -2.06 -3.03 -1.14
N SER A 98 -2.64 -3.12 0.04
CA SER A 98 -3.41 -2.02 0.60
C SER A 98 -2.70 -1.39 1.78
N VAL A 99 -2.62 -0.06 1.80
CA VAL A 99 -2.24 0.73 2.97
C VAL A 99 -3.42 1.57 3.42
N LEU A 100 -3.64 1.67 4.73
CA LEU A 100 -4.73 2.41 5.34
C LEU A 100 -4.21 3.22 6.52
N HIS A 101 -4.44 4.54 6.51
CA HIS A 101 -4.33 5.35 7.72
C HIS A 101 -5.50 5.03 8.63
N TYR A 102 -5.22 4.31 9.71
CA TYR A 102 -6.26 3.85 10.63
C TYR A 102 -6.61 4.89 11.70
N GLY A 103 -5.62 5.63 12.17
CA GLY A 103 -5.75 6.68 13.18
C GLY A 103 -4.41 7.37 13.43
N PRO A 104 -4.35 8.36 14.31
CA PRO A 104 -3.14 9.13 14.55
C PRO A 104 -1.94 8.24 14.84
N GLY A 105 -0.88 8.34 14.01
CA GLY A 105 0.34 7.57 14.11
C GLY A 105 0.20 6.07 13.77
N LEU A 106 -0.96 5.62 13.29
CA LEU A 106 -1.21 4.21 13.05
C LEU A 106 -1.59 3.93 11.60
N LEU A 107 -0.73 3.20 10.90
CA LEU A 107 -0.98 2.68 9.56
C LEU A 107 -1.15 1.17 9.60
N LEU A 108 -1.98 0.67 8.70
CA LEU A 108 -2.15 -0.76 8.44
C LEU A 108 -1.76 -1.05 7.00
N GLN A 109 -1.11 -2.19 6.78
CA GLN A 109 -0.79 -2.66 5.43
C GLN A 109 -1.04 -4.15 5.29
N THR A 110 -1.67 -4.55 4.19
CA THR A 110 -1.82 -5.96 3.81
C THR A 110 -0.93 -6.28 2.64
N ILE A 111 -0.29 -7.44 2.68
CA ILE A 111 0.52 -8.00 1.59
C ILE A 111 0.35 -9.52 1.54
N PRO A 112 0.51 -10.16 0.37
CA PRO A 112 0.99 -11.54 0.33
C PRO A 112 2.43 -11.54 0.82
N TYR A 113 2.77 -12.39 1.78
CA TYR A 113 4.08 -12.38 2.43
C TYR A 113 5.03 -13.41 1.83
N GLY A 114 6.27 -13.01 1.54
CA GLY A 114 7.28 -13.88 0.97
C GLY A 114 7.45 -13.69 -0.55
N THR A 115 7.58 -14.77 -1.31
CA THR A 115 7.87 -14.73 -2.76
C THR A 115 6.69 -15.13 -3.63
N GLU A 116 5.64 -15.67 -3.04
CA GLU A 116 4.45 -16.18 -3.70
C GLU A 116 3.22 -15.32 -3.38
N ARG A 117 2.20 -15.33 -4.24
CA ARG A 117 0.90 -14.72 -3.93
C ARG A 117 0.10 -15.59 -2.97
N ALA A 118 0.62 -15.74 -1.75
CA ALA A 118 0.07 -16.56 -0.68
C ALA A 118 0.41 -15.93 0.68
N ASP A 119 -0.07 -16.54 1.77
CA ASP A 119 0.20 -16.12 3.14
C ASP A 119 -0.10 -14.63 3.34
N GLY A 120 -1.37 -14.26 3.13
CA GLY A 120 -1.83 -12.88 3.31
C GLY A 120 -1.66 -12.42 4.75
N ARG A 121 -0.89 -11.36 4.96
CA ARG A 121 -0.55 -10.80 6.28
C ARG A 121 -1.05 -9.39 6.45
N LEU A 122 -1.37 -9.04 7.70
CA LEU A 122 -1.65 -7.68 8.15
C LEU A 122 -0.47 -7.18 8.98
N PHE A 123 0.09 -6.06 8.55
CA PHE A 123 1.14 -5.33 9.23
C PHE A 123 0.60 -4.04 9.85
N VAL A 124 1.21 -3.61 10.93
CA VAL A 124 0.96 -2.32 11.57
C VAL A 124 2.26 -1.52 11.62
N SER A 125 2.14 -0.22 11.39
CA SER A 125 3.17 0.77 11.70
C SER A 125 2.61 1.74 12.74
N ALA A 126 3.37 2.00 13.79
CA ALA A 126 3.06 2.96 14.85
C ALA A 126 3.99 4.20 14.80
N ASP A 127 4.71 4.37 13.71
CA ASP A 127 5.73 5.41 13.50
C ASP A 127 5.63 6.06 12.11
N ASP A 128 4.39 6.19 11.62
CA ASP A 128 4.07 6.82 10.33
C ASP A 128 4.72 6.12 9.12
N GLY A 129 4.81 4.79 9.14
CA GLY A 129 5.31 3.99 8.03
C GLY A 129 6.83 3.85 7.93
N LYS A 130 7.55 4.21 9.00
CA LYS A 130 9.02 4.06 9.04
C LYS A 130 9.42 2.61 9.28
N SER A 131 8.69 1.90 10.14
CA SER A 131 8.84 0.47 10.40
C SER A 131 7.50 -0.25 10.46
N TRP A 132 7.49 -1.58 10.28
CA TRP A 132 6.28 -2.39 10.18
C TRP A 132 6.39 -3.65 11.04
N GLN A 133 5.32 -3.99 11.74
CA GLN A 133 5.21 -5.20 12.54
C GLN A 133 4.11 -6.10 11.98
N ASP A 134 4.41 -7.37 11.73
CA ASP A 134 3.43 -8.41 11.44
C ASP A 134 2.56 -8.66 12.67
N ILE A 135 1.25 -8.58 12.52
CA ILE A 135 0.33 -8.76 13.64
C ILE A 135 -0.65 -9.91 13.45
N LEU A 136 -0.87 -10.36 12.20
CA LEU A 136 -1.89 -11.39 11.98
C LEU A 136 -1.82 -11.96 10.56
N THR A 137 -2.06 -13.27 10.44
CA THR A 137 -2.33 -13.94 9.17
C THR A 137 -3.80 -13.75 8.79
N ILE A 138 -4.04 -13.13 7.64
CA ILE A 138 -5.37 -12.97 7.06
C ILE A 138 -5.81 -14.29 6.40
N GLU A 139 -4.98 -14.83 5.52
CA GLU A 139 -5.24 -16.02 4.74
C GLU A 139 -3.95 -16.81 4.55
N PRO A 140 -3.83 -18.04 5.07
CA PRO A 140 -2.61 -18.83 4.93
C PRO A 140 -2.41 -19.42 3.53
N GLY A 141 -3.50 -19.49 2.73
CA GLY A 141 -3.47 -19.98 1.35
C GLY A 141 -3.16 -18.89 0.34
N GLU A 142 -3.66 -19.05 -0.90
CA GLU A 142 -3.53 -18.03 -1.93
C GLU A 142 -4.12 -16.70 -1.46
N PHE A 143 -3.34 -15.65 -1.63
CA PHE A 143 -3.70 -14.28 -1.32
C PHE A 143 -3.03 -13.36 -2.34
N ALA A 144 -3.82 -12.47 -2.95
CA ALA A 144 -3.30 -11.57 -3.97
C ALA A 144 -3.66 -10.11 -3.67
N TYR A 145 -4.49 -9.50 -4.51
CA TYR A 145 -4.90 -8.12 -4.33
C TYR A 145 -5.80 -7.97 -3.11
N SER A 146 -5.66 -6.85 -2.42
CA SER A 146 -6.43 -6.59 -1.21
C SER A 146 -6.79 -5.12 -1.06
N CYS A 147 -7.85 -4.85 -0.29
CA CYS A 147 -8.30 -3.51 0.06
C CYS A 147 -8.73 -3.47 1.52
N LEU A 148 -8.10 -2.60 2.29
CA LEU A 148 -8.43 -2.33 3.68
C LEU A 148 -9.45 -1.20 3.80
N VAL A 149 -10.30 -1.30 4.81
CA VAL A 149 -11.23 -0.23 5.18
C VAL A 149 -11.41 -0.20 6.71
N LYS A 150 -11.51 1.00 7.27
CA LYS A 150 -11.95 1.20 8.65
C LYS A 150 -13.47 1.23 8.66
N LEU A 151 -14.08 0.34 9.43
CA LEU A 151 -15.53 0.26 9.58
C LEU A 151 -16.03 1.31 10.60
N GLY A 152 -17.34 1.60 10.55
CA GLY A 152 -17.96 2.64 11.39
C GLY A 152 -17.80 2.43 12.89
N ASP A 153 -17.63 1.19 13.35
CA ASP A 153 -17.39 0.83 14.76
C ASP A 153 -15.90 0.78 15.13
N GLY A 154 -15.03 1.07 14.18
CA GLY A 154 -13.58 1.05 14.30
C GLY A 154 -12.94 -0.31 14.02
N ASP A 155 -13.69 -1.35 13.72
CA ASP A 155 -13.12 -2.60 13.24
C ASP A 155 -12.48 -2.40 11.84
N VAL A 156 -11.64 -3.34 11.44
CA VAL A 156 -10.97 -3.33 10.13
C VAL A 156 -11.62 -4.36 9.22
N GLY A 157 -12.05 -3.94 8.04
CA GLY A 157 -12.44 -4.81 6.95
C GLY A 157 -11.31 -5.00 5.96
N CYS A 158 -11.19 -6.20 5.41
CA CYS A 158 -10.27 -6.52 4.32
C CYS A 158 -11.00 -7.32 3.24
N LEU A 159 -11.11 -6.75 2.05
CA LEU A 159 -11.44 -7.49 0.84
C LEU A 159 -10.14 -8.02 0.24
N TYR A 160 -10.13 -9.27 -0.22
CA TYR A 160 -8.95 -9.83 -0.85
C TYR A 160 -9.29 -10.90 -1.87
N GLU A 161 -8.42 -11.03 -2.86
CA GLU A 161 -8.45 -12.10 -3.85
C GLU A 161 -7.79 -13.35 -3.29
N THR A 162 -8.42 -14.50 -3.50
CA THR A 162 -7.90 -15.83 -3.19
C THR A 162 -8.29 -16.82 -4.28
N ARG A 163 -7.80 -18.05 -4.18
CA ARG A 163 -8.29 -19.18 -5.00
C ARG A 163 -8.65 -20.34 -4.11
N ARG A 164 -9.78 -20.95 -4.44
CA ARG A 164 -10.18 -22.23 -3.86
C ARG A 164 -10.60 -23.18 -4.99
N GLU A 165 -10.06 -24.38 -4.96
CA GLU A 165 -10.33 -25.40 -5.99
C GLU A 165 -10.10 -24.88 -7.43
N GLY A 166 -9.07 -24.06 -7.63
CA GLY A 166 -8.72 -23.46 -8.92
C GLY A 166 -9.59 -22.28 -9.36
N ARG A 167 -10.60 -21.87 -8.58
CA ARG A 167 -11.49 -20.74 -8.89
C ARG A 167 -11.07 -19.49 -8.17
N PHE A 168 -11.12 -18.37 -8.88
CA PHE A 168 -10.95 -17.05 -8.27
C PHE A 168 -12.16 -16.71 -7.41
N GLU A 169 -11.89 -16.26 -6.17
CA GLU A 169 -12.88 -15.79 -5.22
C GLU A 169 -12.43 -14.46 -4.63
N ILE A 170 -13.41 -13.64 -4.25
CA ILE A 170 -13.17 -12.42 -3.46
C ILE A 170 -13.78 -12.66 -2.10
N HIS A 171 -12.95 -12.59 -1.08
CA HIS A 171 -13.36 -12.79 0.31
C HIS A 171 -13.34 -11.49 1.08
N PHE A 172 -14.18 -11.40 2.09
CA PHE A 172 -14.19 -10.33 3.07
C PHE A 172 -13.93 -10.91 4.45
N LYS A 173 -12.93 -10.35 5.14
CA LYS A 173 -12.68 -10.60 6.58
C LYS A 173 -12.81 -9.33 7.38
N ARG A 174 -13.38 -9.46 8.58
CA ARG A 174 -13.50 -8.39 9.57
C ARG A 174 -12.62 -8.74 10.77
N PHE A 175 -11.83 -7.78 11.21
CA PHE A 175 -10.93 -7.89 12.35
C PHE A 175 -11.33 -6.87 13.42
N PRO A 176 -11.49 -7.29 14.70
CA PRO A 176 -11.80 -6.37 15.77
C PRO A 176 -10.66 -5.36 15.98
N LYS A 177 -11.02 -4.10 16.21
CA LYS A 177 -10.07 -2.99 16.45
C LYS A 177 -9.02 -3.27 17.51
N ARG A 178 -9.34 -4.09 18.55
CA ARG A 178 -8.38 -4.48 19.60
C ARG A 178 -7.15 -5.24 19.09
N LEU A 179 -7.17 -5.75 17.85
CA LEU A 179 -6.01 -6.41 17.24
C LEU A 179 -5.02 -5.42 16.67
N VAL A 180 -5.45 -4.22 16.33
CA VAL A 180 -4.62 -3.19 15.71
C VAL A 180 -4.29 -2.02 16.65
N VAL A 181 -5.12 -1.77 17.64
CA VAL A 181 -4.91 -0.75 18.69
C VAL A 181 -4.56 -1.48 19.98
N ARG A 182 -3.30 -1.39 20.39
CA ARG A 182 -2.80 -1.91 21.68
C ARG A 182 -2.77 -0.83 22.74
#